data_2d49b2d9b7647add32d4e7994aea7483
#
_entry.id   2d49b2d9b7647add32d4e7994aea7483
#
_cell.length_a   1.000
_cell.length_b   1.000
_cell.length_c   1.000
_cell.angle_alpha   90.00
_cell.angle_beta   90.00
_cell.angle_gamma   90.00
#
_symmetry.space_group_name_H-M   'P 1'
#
loop_
_entity.id
_entity.type
_entity.pdbx_description
1 polymer ?
#
loop_
_entity_poly.entity_id
_entity_poly.type
_entity_poly.pdbx_seq_one_letter_code
_entity_poly.pdbx_strand_id
1 'polypeptide(L)'
;DRDEETPDEMQAESMVRVLSVIERRPRGMEIHGLTHPGLFLIRAKIIQDAPLPSDIGWISIEDPRIGPLSSIRKKDVSLDNGDDLNEAIVESIAMDESVHLSFYNRAQPISLKMHSYQLLPGIGKSTAQQWVSKRGSSGWNDLHGVTNAIGQDASALLAERYVQEMEDPAQSPRLIDLVVRAGA
;
A
#
# COMPACT_ATOMS: atom_id res chain seq x y z
N ASP A 1 -4.60 24.54 20.86
CA ASP A 1 -4.24 24.04 19.52
C ASP A 1 -2.83 23.49 19.63
N ARG A 2 -2.70 22.18 19.80
CA ARG A 2 -1.43 21.52 19.54
C ARG A 2 -1.27 21.55 18.04
N ASP A 3 -0.18 22.13 17.56
CA ASP A 3 0.24 22.01 16.17
C ASP A 3 0.33 20.51 15.89
N GLU A 4 -0.67 19.97 15.18
CA GLU A 4 -0.67 18.58 14.76
C GLU A 4 0.43 18.47 13.70
N GLU A 5 1.52 17.83 14.05
CA GLU A 5 2.61 17.51 13.12
C GLU A 5 2.37 16.13 12.50
N THR A 6 2.87 15.94 11.29
CA THR A 6 2.88 14.62 10.67
C THR A 6 3.72 13.66 11.54
N PRO A 7 3.18 12.47 11.91
CA PRO A 7 3.91 11.51 12.74
C PRO A 7 5.26 11.11 12.12
N ASP A 8 6.24 10.86 12.98
CA ASP A 8 7.61 10.52 12.57
C ASP A 8 7.66 9.36 11.58
N GLU A 9 6.81 8.35 11.76
CA GLU A 9 6.73 7.18 10.87
C GLU A 9 6.32 7.52 9.43
N MET A 10 5.67 8.67 9.22
CA MET A 10 5.21 9.15 7.90
C MET A 10 6.06 10.29 7.34
N GLN A 11 7.10 10.74 8.04
CA GLN A 11 7.93 11.84 7.56
C GLN A 11 8.74 11.49 6.30
N ALA A 12 9.00 10.22 6.07
CA ALA A 12 9.71 9.74 4.87
C ALA A 12 8.78 9.54 3.66
N GLU A 13 7.47 9.75 3.81
CA GLU A 13 6.52 9.65 2.71
C GLU A 13 6.68 10.81 1.72
N SER A 14 6.40 10.55 0.45
CA SER A 14 6.60 11.57 -0.60
C SER A 14 5.30 12.06 -1.21
N MET A 15 4.31 11.19 -1.35
CA MET A 15 3.06 11.46 -2.04
C MET A 15 1.86 10.88 -1.33
N VAL A 16 0.69 11.45 -1.61
CA VAL A 16 -0.62 10.96 -1.17
C VAL A 16 -1.53 10.79 -2.37
N ARG A 17 -2.10 9.61 -2.52
CA ARG A 17 -3.23 9.37 -3.44
C ARG A 17 -4.51 9.77 -2.73
N VAL A 18 -5.19 10.79 -3.23
CA VAL A 18 -6.48 11.21 -2.69
C VAL A 18 -7.54 10.19 -3.07
N LEU A 19 -8.17 9.58 -2.06
CA LEU A 19 -9.21 8.56 -2.24
C LEU A 19 -10.60 9.15 -2.11
N SER A 20 -10.75 10.17 -1.25
CA SER A 20 -12.00 10.91 -1.09
C SER A 20 -11.76 12.28 -0.49
N VAL A 21 -12.70 13.20 -0.74
CA VAL A 21 -12.76 14.51 -0.12
C VAL A 21 -14.09 14.59 0.62
N ILE A 22 -14.04 14.81 1.93
CA ILE A 22 -15.21 14.76 2.79
C ILE A 22 -15.38 16.03 3.62
N GLU A 23 -16.63 16.40 3.86
CA GLU A 23 -16.99 17.51 4.74
C GLU A 23 -17.16 16.99 6.17
N ARG A 24 -16.45 17.60 7.12
CA ARG A 24 -16.55 17.33 8.56
C ARG A 24 -17.07 18.56 9.28
N ARG A 25 -18.38 18.72 9.38
CA ARG A 25 -19.00 19.85 10.13
C ARG A 25 -18.75 19.69 11.63
N PRO A 26 -18.38 20.77 12.32
CA PRO A 26 -18.08 22.13 11.86
C PRO A 26 -16.61 22.33 11.42
N ARG A 27 -15.82 21.27 11.26
CA ARG A 27 -14.35 21.30 11.12
C ARG A 27 -13.84 21.61 9.71
N GLY A 28 -14.73 21.73 8.71
CA GLY A 28 -14.36 21.99 7.31
C GLY A 28 -14.16 20.73 6.49
N MET A 29 -13.31 20.81 5.48
CA MET A 29 -13.04 19.71 4.55
C MET A 29 -11.77 18.95 4.91
N GLU A 30 -11.77 17.65 4.67
CA GLU A 30 -10.60 16.81 4.80
C GLU A 30 -10.50 15.81 3.66
N ILE A 31 -9.28 15.34 3.40
CA ILE A 31 -9.03 14.21 2.49
C ILE A 31 -8.80 12.93 3.28
N HIS A 32 -9.20 11.81 2.69
CA HIS A 32 -8.69 10.50 3.03
C HIS A 32 -7.82 10.01 1.87
N GLY A 33 -6.70 9.38 2.19
CA GLY A 33 -5.73 8.99 1.17
C GLY A 33 -4.82 7.85 1.58
N LEU A 34 -4.00 7.44 0.61
CA LEU A 34 -2.95 6.44 0.75
C LEU A 34 -1.61 7.09 0.46
N THR A 35 -0.63 6.91 1.34
CA THR A 35 0.71 7.44 1.12
C THR A 35 1.56 6.51 0.24
N HIS A 36 2.56 7.10 -0.40
CA HIS A 36 3.64 6.41 -1.10
C HIS A 36 4.98 6.90 -0.55
N PRO A 37 5.98 6.04 -0.29
CA PRO A 37 6.03 4.59 -0.58
C PRO A 37 5.47 3.67 0.52
N GLY A 38 5.19 4.17 1.71
CA GLY A 38 4.94 3.35 2.91
C GLY A 38 3.54 2.75 3.05
N LEU A 39 2.59 3.11 2.18
CA LEU A 39 1.21 2.61 2.19
C LEU A 39 0.47 2.88 3.52
N PHE A 40 0.60 4.09 4.06
CA PHE A 40 -0.19 4.52 5.20
C PHE A 40 -1.56 5.04 4.74
N LEU A 41 -2.60 4.63 5.44
CA LEU A 41 -3.93 5.25 5.30
C LEU A 41 -3.98 6.49 6.19
N ILE A 42 -4.35 7.62 5.59
CA ILE A 42 -4.27 8.92 6.24
C ILE A 42 -5.51 9.77 6.04
N ARG A 43 -5.68 10.73 6.94
CA ARG A 43 -6.51 11.91 6.77
C ARG A 43 -5.63 13.16 6.88
N ALA A 44 -6.04 14.21 6.17
CA ALA A 44 -5.44 15.53 6.28
C ALA A 44 -6.51 16.59 6.05
N LYS A 45 -6.44 17.70 6.80
CA LYS A 45 -7.34 18.83 6.61
C LYS A 45 -7.00 19.57 5.34
N ILE A 46 -8.01 20.07 4.63
CA ILE A 46 -7.83 21.04 3.54
C ILE A 46 -7.76 22.41 4.21
N ILE A 47 -6.61 23.10 4.08
CA ILE A 47 -6.30 24.32 4.83
C ILE A 47 -6.46 25.60 4.00
N GLN A 48 -6.72 25.48 2.70
CA GLN A 48 -6.96 26.63 1.81
C GLN A 48 -8.32 26.50 1.17
N ASP A 49 -8.92 27.65 0.85
CA ASP A 49 -10.22 27.73 0.17
C ASP A 49 -10.20 27.22 -1.29
N ALA A 50 -9.04 26.85 -1.79
CA ALA A 50 -8.91 26.26 -3.10
C ALA A 50 -9.53 24.85 -3.11
N PRO A 51 -10.53 24.58 -3.96
CA PRO A 51 -11.14 23.27 -4.04
C PRO A 51 -10.12 22.22 -4.44
N LEU A 52 -10.11 21.11 -3.70
CA LEU A 52 -9.33 19.93 -4.05
C LEU A 52 -10.29 18.91 -4.66
N PRO A 53 -10.19 18.64 -5.98
CA PRO A 53 -11.05 17.65 -6.60
C PRO A 53 -10.78 16.24 -6.04
N SER A 54 -11.82 15.44 -5.87
CA SER A 54 -11.68 14.04 -5.39
C SER A 54 -10.92 13.15 -6.38
N ASP A 55 -10.87 13.55 -7.66
CA ASP A 55 -10.19 12.83 -8.74
C ASP A 55 -8.77 13.36 -9.05
N ILE A 56 -8.20 14.18 -8.16
CA ILE A 56 -6.91 14.82 -8.39
C ILE A 56 -5.73 13.80 -8.52
N GLY A 57 -5.91 12.59 -8.00
CA GLY A 57 -4.88 11.56 -8.05
C GLY A 57 -3.81 11.72 -6.96
N TRP A 58 -2.56 11.64 -7.36
CA TRP A 58 -1.40 11.77 -6.46
C TRP A 58 -0.99 13.22 -6.30
N ILE A 59 -0.78 13.64 -5.05
CA ILE A 59 -0.22 14.95 -4.71
C ILE A 59 0.98 14.78 -3.78
N SER A 60 1.84 15.80 -3.72
CA SER A 60 2.93 15.82 -2.73
C SER A 60 2.38 15.89 -1.31
N ILE A 61 3.05 15.26 -0.36
CA ILE A 61 2.73 15.45 1.08
C ILE A 61 2.97 16.89 1.54
N GLU A 62 3.78 17.64 0.81
CA GLU A 62 4.07 19.07 1.05
C GLU A 62 3.14 20.01 0.29
N ASP A 63 2.08 19.49 -0.35
CA ASP A 63 1.10 20.30 -1.05
C ASP A 63 0.50 21.34 -0.10
N PRO A 64 0.57 22.64 -0.45
CA PRO A 64 0.12 23.71 0.46
C PRO A 64 -1.38 23.71 0.74
N ARG A 65 -2.16 22.92 0.00
CA ARG A 65 -3.63 22.81 0.18
C ARG A 65 -4.02 21.90 1.33
N ILE A 66 -3.11 21.04 1.80
CA ILE A 66 -3.38 20.11 2.89
C ILE A 66 -2.50 20.39 4.10
N GLY A 67 -3.04 20.08 5.28
CA GLY A 67 -2.31 20.13 6.54
C GLY A 67 -1.52 18.84 6.82
N PRO A 68 -1.01 18.69 8.04
CA PRO A 68 -0.29 17.51 8.48
C PRO A 68 -1.11 16.23 8.33
N LEU A 69 -0.42 15.12 8.05
CA LEU A 69 -1.05 13.81 7.91
C LEU A 69 -1.36 13.22 9.29
N SER A 70 -2.50 12.53 9.39
CA SER A 70 -2.85 11.72 10.56
C SER A 70 -3.24 10.32 10.09
N SER A 71 -2.79 9.30 10.81
CA SER A 71 -3.14 7.91 10.54
C SER A 71 -4.62 7.64 10.82
N ILE A 72 -5.26 6.86 9.95
CA ILE A 72 -6.61 6.35 10.17
C ILE A 72 -6.70 4.86 9.91
N ARG A 73 -7.70 4.21 10.49
CA ARG A 73 -7.98 2.79 10.26
C ARG A 73 -8.67 2.59 8.93
N LYS A 74 -8.45 1.44 8.29
CA LYS A 74 -9.10 1.10 7.03
C LYS A 74 -10.63 1.23 7.10
N LYS A 75 -11.25 0.83 8.21
CA LYS A 75 -12.71 0.94 8.43
C LYS A 75 -13.23 2.37 8.45
N ASP A 76 -12.39 3.35 8.76
CA ASP A 76 -12.74 4.77 8.86
C ASP A 76 -12.43 5.54 7.56
N VAL A 77 -11.80 4.88 6.59
CA VAL A 77 -11.52 5.48 5.27
C VAL A 77 -12.81 5.59 4.46
N SER A 78 -13.12 6.79 4.00
CA SER A 78 -14.16 7.00 3.01
C SER A 78 -13.59 6.74 1.62
N LEU A 79 -14.31 5.99 0.81
CA LEU A 79 -13.99 5.69 -0.57
C LEU A 79 -15.14 6.16 -1.47
N ASP A 80 -14.81 6.90 -2.53
CA ASP A 80 -15.78 7.28 -3.53
C ASP A 80 -16.21 6.06 -4.37
N ASN A 81 -15.25 5.14 -4.59
CA ASN A 81 -15.46 3.87 -5.28
C ASN A 81 -14.73 2.76 -4.52
N GLY A 82 -15.35 1.57 -4.43
CA GLY A 82 -14.82 0.44 -3.67
C GLY A 82 -13.45 -0.08 -4.13
N ASP A 83 -13.09 0.14 -5.40
CA ASP A 83 -11.84 -0.32 -5.99
C ASP A 83 -10.70 0.70 -5.88
N ASP A 84 -10.97 1.94 -5.47
CA ASP A 84 -10.00 3.04 -5.48
C ASP A 84 -8.76 2.76 -4.64
N LEU A 85 -8.92 2.13 -3.48
CA LEU A 85 -7.77 1.77 -2.63
C LEU A 85 -6.88 0.73 -3.30
N ASN A 86 -7.46 -0.29 -3.89
CA ASN A 86 -6.71 -1.34 -4.59
C ASN A 86 -5.92 -0.77 -5.78
N GLU A 87 -6.56 0.08 -6.57
CA GLU A 87 -5.92 0.78 -7.69
C GLU A 87 -4.77 1.67 -7.23
N ALA A 88 -4.96 2.42 -6.15
CA ALA A 88 -3.92 3.27 -5.58
C ALA A 88 -2.71 2.46 -5.10
N ILE A 89 -2.92 1.30 -4.49
CA ILE A 89 -1.85 0.41 -4.08
C ILE A 89 -1.10 -0.14 -5.28
N VAL A 90 -1.78 -0.58 -6.32
CA VAL A 90 -1.16 -1.05 -7.58
C VAL A 90 -0.32 0.06 -8.22
N GLU A 91 -0.81 1.29 -8.24
CA GLU A 91 -0.05 2.46 -8.72
C GLU A 91 1.22 2.69 -7.88
N SER A 92 1.12 2.60 -6.56
CA SER A 92 2.28 2.74 -5.65
C SER A 92 3.31 1.62 -5.88
N ILE A 93 2.86 0.38 -6.08
CA ILE A 93 3.74 -0.74 -6.44
C ILE A 93 4.51 -0.44 -7.73
N ALA A 94 3.83 0.08 -8.74
CA ALA A 94 4.45 0.40 -10.02
C ALA A 94 5.51 1.54 -9.91
N MET A 95 5.29 2.49 -9.01
CA MET A 95 6.25 3.58 -8.76
C MET A 95 7.52 3.11 -8.03
N ASP A 96 7.47 2.00 -7.32
CA ASP A 96 8.60 1.46 -6.54
C ASP A 96 8.72 -0.06 -6.74
N GLU A 97 8.74 -0.46 -7.99
CA GLU A 97 8.62 -1.86 -8.42
C GLU A 97 9.69 -2.77 -7.79
N SER A 98 10.93 -2.30 -7.70
CA SER A 98 12.04 -3.11 -7.20
C SER A 98 11.85 -3.57 -5.75
N VAL A 99 11.23 -2.74 -4.92
CA VAL A 99 10.92 -3.07 -3.52
C VAL A 99 9.94 -4.24 -3.46
N HIS A 100 8.87 -4.17 -4.22
CA HIS A 100 7.83 -5.19 -4.25
C HIS A 100 8.28 -6.47 -4.97
N LEU A 101 9.08 -6.34 -6.03
CA LEU A 101 9.72 -7.46 -6.71
C LEU A 101 10.59 -8.27 -5.75
N SER A 102 11.24 -7.62 -4.80
CA SER A 102 12.09 -8.28 -3.81
C SER A 102 11.36 -9.37 -3.03
N PHE A 103 10.06 -9.22 -2.77
CA PHE A 103 9.26 -10.26 -2.15
C PHE A 103 9.29 -11.55 -2.98
N TYR A 104 9.04 -11.46 -4.27
CA TYR A 104 9.04 -12.64 -5.16
C TYR A 104 10.43 -13.27 -5.28
N ASN A 105 11.47 -12.46 -5.40
CA ASN A 105 12.84 -12.94 -5.59
C ASN A 105 13.49 -13.47 -4.32
N ARG A 106 13.04 -13.04 -3.14
CA ARG A 106 13.66 -13.38 -1.85
C ARG A 106 12.78 -14.21 -0.93
N ALA A 107 11.55 -14.53 -1.32
CA ALA A 107 10.63 -15.31 -0.51
C ALA A 107 11.24 -16.66 -0.13
N GLN A 108 11.12 -17.01 1.14
CA GLN A 108 11.68 -18.23 1.72
C GLN A 108 10.64 -18.94 2.60
N PRO A 109 10.89 -20.20 3.01
CA PRO A 109 10.06 -20.85 4.01
C PRO A 109 10.01 -20.04 5.31
N ILE A 110 8.80 -19.83 5.83
CA ILE A 110 8.57 -19.22 7.15
C ILE A 110 8.71 -20.28 8.24
N SER A 111 8.30 -21.51 7.93
CA SER A 111 8.35 -22.67 8.80
C SER A 111 8.52 -23.93 7.96
N LEU A 112 8.61 -25.10 8.63
CA LEU A 112 8.66 -26.38 7.94
C LEU A 112 7.41 -26.68 7.10
N LYS A 113 6.29 -26.00 7.40
CA LYS A 113 4.99 -26.26 6.76
C LYS A 113 4.53 -25.14 5.83
N MET A 114 5.19 -23.98 5.83
CA MET A 114 4.68 -22.80 5.15
C MET A 114 5.80 -21.99 4.48
N HIS A 115 5.60 -21.65 3.21
CA HIS A 115 6.46 -20.74 2.44
C HIS A 115 5.84 -19.34 2.41
N SER A 116 6.68 -18.29 2.33
CA SER A 116 6.22 -16.89 2.26
C SER A 116 5.24 -16.63 1.12
N TYR A 117 5.36 -17.32 -0.02
CA TYR A 117 4.39 -17.19 -1.11
C TYR A 117 2.96 -17.54 -0.70
N GLN A 118 2.78 -18.39 0.31
CA GLN A 118 1.46 -18.76 0.83
C GLN A 118 0.79 -17.64 1.63
N LEU A 119 1.49 -16.54 1.91
CA LEU A 119 0.89 -15.33 2.47
C LEU A 119 0.02 -14.60 1.45
N LEU A 120 0.27 -14.83 0.16
CA LEU A 120 -0.56 -14.25 -0.89
C LEU A 120 -1.91 -14.99 -0.98
N PRO A 121 -3.01 -14.24 -1.27
CA PRO A 121 -4.34 -14.82 -1.31
C PRO A 121 -4.46 -15.98 -2.30
N GLY A 122 -5.04 -17.09 -1.86
CA GLY A 122 -5.31 -18.25 -2.70
C GLY A 122 -4.10 -19.10 -3.07
N ILE A 123 -2.91 -18.82 -2.53
CA ILE A 123 -1.69 -19.55 -2.85
C ILE A 123 -1.44 -20.64 -1.81
N GLY A 124 -1.57 -21.88 -2.24
CA GLY A 124 -1.32 -23.06 -1.43
C GLY A 124 0.13 -23.55 -1.54
N LYS A 125 0.43 -24.62 -0.81
CA LYS A 125 1.77 -25.21 -0.74
C LYS A 125 2.28 -25.68 -2.11
N SER A 126 1.46 -26.35 -2.89
CA SER A 126 1.84 -26.87 -4.22
C SER A 126 2.17 -25.73 -5.19
N THR A 127 1.34 -24.71 -5.23
CA THR A 127 1.57 -23.52 -6.07
C THR A 127 2.85 -22.79 -5.63
N ALA A 128 3.06 -22.61 -4.33
CA ALA A 128 4.29 -22.00 -3.82
C ALA A 128 5.55 -22.76 -4.26
N GLN A 129 5.53 -24.10 -4.20
CA GLN A 129 6.64 -24.92 -4.67
C GLN A 129 6.90 -24.79 -6.17
N GLN A 130 5.84 -24.70 -6.98
CA GLN A 130 5.97 -24.43 -8.42
C GLN A 130 6.64 -23.07 -8.67
N TRP A 131 6.27 -22.05 -7.93
CA TRP A 131 6.87 -20.72 -8.07
C TRP A 131 8.34 -20.71 -7.68
N VAL A 132 8.72 -21.41 -6.62
CA VAL A 132 10.12 -21.57 -6.22
C VAL A 132 10.92 -22.22 -7.36
N SER A 133 10.40 -23.26 -8.00
CA SER A 133 11.04 -23.90 -9.13
C SER A 133 11.19 -22.97 -10.33
N LYS A 134 10.15 -22.19 -10.64
CA LYS A 134 10.17 -21.23 -11.77
C LYS A 134 11.12 -20.06 -11.50
N ARG A 135 11.24 -19.63 -10.25
CA ARG A 135 12.20 -18.59 -9.85
C ARG A 135 13.64 -19.02 -10.12
N GLY A 136 13.97 -20.28 -9.85
CA GLY A 136 15.32 -20.80 -9.98
C GLY A 136 16.32 -20.02 -9.10
N SER A 137 17.56 -19.93 -9.54
CA SER A 137 18.64 -19.20 -8.85
C SER A 137 18.72 -17.73 -9.25
N SER A 138 18.23 -17.36 -10.40
CA SER A 138 18.37 -16.00 -10.97
C SER A 138 17.21 -15.05 -10.64
N GLY A 139 16.04 -15.59 -10.29
CA GLY A 139 14.84 -14.79 -10.05
C GLY A 139 14.31 -14.10 -11.30
N TRP A 140 13.55 -13.03 -11.10
CA TRP A 140 12.92 -12.23 -12.15
C TRP A 140 13.46 -10.80 -12.15
N ASN A 141 13.44 -10.15 -13.31
CA ASN A 141 13.95 -8.79 -13.49
C ASN A 141 12.90 -7.72 -13.19
N ASP A 142 11.60 -8.06 -13.29
CA ASP A 142 10.48 -7.17 -13.07
C ASP A 142 9.21 -7.95 -12.69
N LEU A 143 8.17 -7.23 -12.26
CA LEU A 143 6.89 -7.84 -11.89
C LEU A 143 6.15 -8.41 -13.10
N HIS A 144 6.37 -7.85 -14.29
CA HIS A 144 5.82 -8.41 -15.52
C HIS A 144 6.37 -9.82 -15.78
N GLY A 145 7.67 -10.01 -15.58
CA GLY A 145 8.31 -11.33 -15.67
C GLY A 145 7.76 -12.33 -14.67
N VAL A 146 7.49 -11.89 -13.44
CA VAL A 146 6.82 -12.73 -12.42
C VAL A 146 5.44 -13.13 -12.91
N THR A 147 4.63 -12.16 -13.34
CA THR A 147 3.26 -12.39 -13.83
C THR A 147 3.23 -13.42 -14.97
N ASN A 148 4.13 -13.30 -15.92
CA ASN A 148 4.23 -14.26 -17.02
C ASN A 148 4.61 -15.67 -16.55
N ALA A 149 5.50 -15.75 -15.56
CA ALA A 149 5.96 -17.05 -15.04
C ALA A 149 4.91 -17.76 -14.20
N ILE A 150 4.21 -17.04 -13.33
CA ILE A 150 3.25 -17.65 -12.39
C ILE A 150 1.81 -17.73 -12.94
N GLY A 151 1.52 -17.02 -14.03
CA GLY A 151 0.19 -17.02 -14.65
C GLY A 151 -0.88 -16.24 -13.89
N GLN A 152 -0.47 -15.39 -12.92
CA GLN A 152 -1.35 -14.51 -12.15
C GLN A 152 -0.72 -13.13 -12.07
N ASP A 153 -1.53 -12.08 -11.89
CA ASP A 153 -1.04 -10.72 -11.76
C ASP A 153 -0.28 -10.55 -10.44
N ALA A 154 1.03 -10.43 -10.52
CA ALA A 154 1.91 -10.34 -9.37
C ALA A 154 1.65 -9.09 -8.51
N SER A 155 1.37 -7.96 -9.14
CA SER A 155 1.03 -6.71 -8.43
C SER A 155 -0.33 -6.81 -7.75
N ALA A 156 -1.32 -7.39 -8.41
CA ALA A 156 -2.66 -7.57 -7.85
C ALA A 156 -2.66 -8.49 -6.63
N LEU A 157 -1.90 -9.57 -6.65
CA LEU A 157 -1.75 -10.46 -5.50
C LEU A 157 -1.15 -9.74 -4.28
N LEU A 158 -0.10 -8.95 -4.49
CA LEU A 158 0.48 -8.14 -3.41
C LEU A 158 -0.51 -7.10 -2.90
N ALA A 159 -1.18 -6.38 -3.79
CA ALA A 159 -2.15 -5.36 -3.39
C ALA A 159 -3.29 -5.96 -2.56
N GLU A 160 -3.81 -7.11 -2.95
CA GLU A 160 -4.85 -7.81 -2.19
C GLU A 160 -4.37 -8.21 -0.79
N ARG A 161 -3.15 -8.73 -0.67
CA ARG A 161 -2.55 -9.05 0.64
C ARG A 161 -2.37 -7.79 1.48
N TYR A 162 -1.89 -6.70 0.91
CA TYR A 162 -1.71 -5.44 1.64
C TYR A 162 -3.05 -4.90 2.17
N VAL A 163 -4.12 -4.97 1.37
CA VAL A 163 -5.47 -4.60 1.83
C VAL A 163 -5.93 -5.47 2.99
N GLN A 164 -5.73 -6.78 2.92
CA GLN A 164 -6.06 -7.69 4.02
C GLN A 164 -5.33 -7.32 5.32
N GLU A 165 -4.07 -6.94 5.24
CA GLU A 165 -3.30 -6.50 6.40
C GLU A 165 -3.79 -5.17 6.96
N MET A 166 -4.27 -4.26 6.10
CA MET A 166 -4.90 -3.00 6.53
C MET A 166 -6.24 -3.24 7.23
N GLU A 167 -7.01 -4.24 6.78
CA GLU A 167 -8.30 -4.63 7.37
C GLU A 167 -8.15 -5.33 8.72
N ASP A 168 -7.08 -6.11 8.88
CA ASP A 168 -6.78 -6.86 10.10
C ASP A 168 -5.39 -6.49 10.64
N PRO A 169 -5.29 -5.50 11.53
CA PRO A 169 -4.01 -5.09 12.12
C PRO A 169 -3.30 -6.18 12.92
N ALA A 170 -4.01 -7.23 13.34
CA ALA A 170 -3.44 -8.36 14.07
C ALA A 170 -2.88 -9.46 13.15
N GLN A 171 -3.13 -9.37 11.84
CA GLN A 171 -2.63 -10.36 10.89
C GLN A 171 -1.10 -10.39 10.86
N SER A 172 -0.53 -11.58 11.00
CA SER A 172 0.92 -11.80 11.04
C SER A 172 1.28 -13.03 10.19
N PRO A 173 2.43 -13.04 9.50
CA PRO A 173 3.37 -11.94 9.29
C PRO A 173 2.77 -10.78 8.46
N ARG A 174 3.30 -9.57 8.65
CA ARG A 174 2.84 -8.38 7.93
C ARG A 174 3.81 -8.04 6.79
N LEU A 175 3.39 -8.28 5.55
CA LEU A 175 4.22 -7.98 4.38
C LEU A 175 4.46 -6.48 4.22
N ILE A 176 3.51 -5.63 4.61
CA ILE A 176 3.72 -4.18 4.58
C ILE A 176 4.96 -3.80 5.39
N ASP A 177 5.10 -4.35 6.59
CA ASP A 177 6.26 -4.06 7.44
C ASP A 177 7.55 -4.70 6.91
N LEU A 178 7.48 -5.94 6.44
CA LEU A 178 8.65 -6.71 5.99
C LEU A 178 9.17 -6.30 4.62
N VAL A 179 8.30 -5.84 3.73
CA VAL A 179 8.61 -5.52 2.33
C VAL A 179 8.61 -4.02 2.10
N VAL A 180 7.51 -3.34 2.43
CA VAL A 180 7.28 -1.95 2.04
C VAL A 180 8.03 -0.98 2.95
N ARG A 181 8.05 -1.24 4.26
CA ARG A 181 8.63 -0.35 5.28
C ARG A 181 9.97 -0.83 5.83
N ALA A 182 10.52 -1.92 5.31
CA ALA A 182 11.75 -2.53 5.83
C ALA A 182 13.00 -1.66 5.68
N GLY A 183 12.99 -0.65 4.82
CA GLY A 183 14.08 0.29 4.60
C GLY A 183 13.92 1.65 5.28
N ALA A 184 12.86 1.79 6.08
CA ALA A 184 12.58 3.05 6.78
C ALA A 184 13.37 3.16 8.07
#